data_87182d0cf184980720caa7096189150a
#
_entry.id   87182d0cf184980720caa7096189150a
#
_cell.length_a   1.000
_cell.length_b   1.000
_cell.length_c   1.000
_cell.angle_alpha   90.00
_cell.angle_beta   90.00
_cell.angle_gamma   90.00
#
_symmetry.space_group_name_H-M   'P 1'
#
loop_
_entity.id
_entity.type
_entity.pdbx_description
1 polymer ?
#
loop_
_entity_poly.entity_id
_entity_poly.type
_entity_poly.pdbx_seq_one_letter_code
_entity_poly.pdbx_strand_id
1 'polypeptide(L)'
;KAEEYGVPQTRHRVIIVGIHKDESVKYRVPDPAVYAKCDVTARTALSNIPENAPDNEVRKLADKVVRRLSYINPGENVWQAEERLGEDFPSELRIHTKTKISQIYRKLDPNKPAYTVTAAGGGGTFMYHWTDRELTNRERARIQTFPDDYEFVGNYSSVKKQIGRAH
;
A
#
# COMPACT_ATOMS: atom_id res chain seq x y z
N LYS A 1 13.13 2.86 9.43
CA LYS A 1 12.16 2.58 8.35
C LYS A 1 11.41 1.29 8.69
N ALA A 2 10.11 1.21 8.32
CA ALA A 2 9.29 0.05 8.68
C ALA A 2 9.81 -1.26 8.05
N GLU A 3 10.26 -1.20 6.81
CA GLU A 3 10.81 -2.34 6.08
C GLU A 3 12.06 -2.94 6.74
N GLU A 4 12.81 -2.16 7.49
CA GLU A 4 13.97 -2.64 8.26
C GLU A 4 13.58 -3.51 9.46
N TYR A 5 12.30 -3.48 9.84
CA TYR A 5 11.71 -4.23 10.95
C TYR A 5 10.72 -5.33 10.48
N GLY A 6 10.88 -5.81 9.25
CA GLY A 6 10.05 -6.89 8.71
C GLY A 6 8.65 -6.50 8.24
N VAL A 7 8.33 -5.20 8.17
CA VAL A 7 7.05 -4.70 7.67
C VAL A 7 7.11 -4.56 6.15
N PRO A 8 6.20 -5.16 5.38
CA PRO A 8 6.22 -5.13 3.90
C PRO A 8 5.74 -3.79 3.34
N GLN A 9 6.21 -2.70 3.91
CA GLN A 9 5.79 -1.34 3.58
C GLN A 9 6.93 -0.34 3.73
N THR A 10 7.18 0.45 2.71
CA THR A 10 8.09 1.60 2.78
C THR A 10 7.41 2.73 3.56
N ARG A 11 7.69 2.80 4.86
CA ARG A 11 7.10 3.78 5.77
C ARG A 11 8.16 4.33 6.71
N HIS A 12 8.37 5.62 6.64
CA HIS A 12 9.30 6.31 7.52
C HIS A 12 8.54 7.04 8.63
N ARG A 13 8.97 6.83 9.87
CA ARG A 13 8.42 7.52 11.04
C ARG A 13 9.54 7.94 11.98
N VAL A 14 9.35 9.10 12.59
CA VAL A 14 10.14 9.53 13.74
C VAL A 14 9.38 9.08 14.99
N ILE A 15 10.05 8.34 15.86
CA ILE A 15 9.49 7.90 17.14
C ILE A 15 10.21 8.68 18.23
N ILE A 16 9.45 9.36 19.08
CA ILE A 16 9.97 10.10 20.23
C ILE A 16 9.52 9.35 21.48
N VAL A 17 10.45 8.89 22.28
CA VAL A 17 10.18 8.17 23.53
C VAL A 17 10.58 9.05 24.70
N GLY A 18 9.61 9.39 25.55
CA GLY A 18 9.84 10.08 26.81
C GLY A 18 9.76 9.09 27.97
N ILE A 19 10.78 9.08 28.81
CA ILE A 19 10.79 8.31 30.07
C ILE A 19 10.77 9.28 31.23
N HIS A 20 9.88 9.05 32.19
CA HIS A 20 9.82 9.90 33.39
C HIS A 20 11.15 9.81 34.15
N LYS A 21 11.60 10.95 34.67
CA LYS A 21 12.93 11.07 35.31
C LYS A 21 13.14 10.13 36.52
N ASP A 22 12.05 9.72 37.17
CA ASP A 22 12.08 8.84 38.35
C ASP A 22 12.06 7.34 37.98
N GLU A 23 11.94 7.02 36.66
CA GLU A 23 11.99 5.64 36.17
C GLU A 23 13.42 5.20 35.90
N SER A 24 13.78 4.01 36.36
CA SER A 24 15.11 3.43 36.12
C SER A 24 15.26 2.73 34.77
N VAL A 25 14.20 2.73 33.95
CA VAL A 25 14.15 2.05 32.64
C VAL A 25 14.87 2.87 31.60
N LYS A 26 15.67 2.21 30.75
CA LYS A 26 16.27 2.81 29.56
C LYS A 26 15.62 2.24 28.32
N TYR A 27 15.10 3.12 27.46
CA TYR A 27 14.61 2.71 26.15
C TYR A 27 15.79 2.30 25.26
N ARG A 28 15.63 1.16 24.59
CA ARG A 28 16.55 0.74 23.52
C ARG A 28 15.77 0.56 22.24
N VAL A 29 16.28 1.10 21.14
CA VAL A 29 15.73 0.84 19.82
C VAL A 29 15.92 -0.66 19.52
N PRO A 30 14.88 -1.40 19.09
CA PRO A 30 15.05 -2.77 18.64
C PRO A 30 16.11 -2.87 17.54
N ASP A 31 16.87 -3.95 17.52
CA ASP A 31 17.91 -4.16 16.51
C ASP A 31 17.24 -4.63 15.18
N PRO A 32 17.35 -3.87 14.09
CA PRO A 32 16.80 -4.27 12.80
C PRO A 32 17.44 -5.54 12.22
N ALA A 33 18.66 -5.90 12.66
CA ALA A 33 19.33 -7.12 12.21
C ALA A 33 18.52 -8.41 12.50
N VAL A 34 17.68 -8.39 13.53
CA VAL A 34 16.75 -9.50 13.85
C VAL A 34 15.80 -9.80 12.69
N TYR A 35 15.45 -8.79 11.90
CA TYR A 35 14.49 -8.86 10.80
C TYR A 35 15.15 -8.93 9.42
N ALA A 36 16.47 -8.95 9.33
CA ALA A 36 17.21 -8.89 8.07
C ALA A 36 16.91 -10.03 7.08
N LYS A 37 16.36 -11.16 7.58
CA LYS A 37 15.96 -12.31 6.75
C LYS A 37 14.49 -12.30 6.36
N CYS A 38 13.69 -11.34 6.81
CA CYS A 38 12.28 -11.24 6.45
C CYS A 38 12.15 -10.81 4.98
N ASP A 39 11.37 -11.57 4.22
CA ASP A 39 10.97 -11.12 2.89
C ASP A 39 9.83 -10.12 3.03
N VAL A 40 10.14 -8.85 2.81
CA VAL A 40 9.21 -7.72 2.92
C VAL A 40 8.61 -7.30 1.56
N THR A 41 8.70 -8.17 0.54
CA THR A 41 8.12 -7.86 -0.77
C THR A 41 6.59 -7.88 -0.74
N ALA A 42 5.97 -7.06 -1.60
CA ALA A 42 4.51 -7.05 -1.74
C ALA A 42 3.99 -8.42 -2.19
N ARG A 43 4.74 -9.15 -3.01
CA ARG A 43 4.39 -10.51 -3.45
C ARG A 43 4.21 -11.44 -2.24
N THR A 44 5.19 -11.50 -1.36
CA THR A 44 5.15 -12.35 -0.16
C THR A 44 4.04 -11.91 0.79
N ALA A 45 3.89 -10.61 1.01
CA ALA A 45 2.84 -10.08 1.88
C ALA A 45 1.43 -10.42 1.39
N LEU A 46 1.21 -10.44 0.08
CA LEU A 46 -0.11 -10.69 -0.52
C LEU A 46 -0.34 -12.14 -0.97
N SER A 47 0.63 -13.03 -0.73
CA SER A 47 0.49 -14.45 -1.04
C SER A 47 -0.38 -15.17 0.01
N ASN A 48 -1.07 -16.23 -0.44
CA ASN A 48 -1.79 -17.17 0.42
C ASN A 48 -2.79 -16.51 1.40
N ILE A 49 -3.47 -15.45 0.98
CA ILE A 49 -4.61 -14.92 1.74
C ILE A 49 -5.74 -15.94 1.66
N PRO A 50 -6.31 -16.39 2.80
CA PRO A 50 -7.45 -17.30 2.78
C PRO A 50 -8.62 -16.70 2.01
N GLU A 51 -9.31 -17.51 1.18
CA GLU A 51 -10.47 -17.02 0.40
C GLU A 51 -11.59 -16.46 1.31
N ASN A 52 -11.75 -17.06 2.48
CA ASN A 52 -12.74 -16.65 3.49
C ASN A 52 -12.24 -15.60 4.48
N ALA A 53 -11.04 -15.03 4.25
CA ALA A 53 -10.55 -13.96 5.12
C ALA A 53 -11.51 -12.75 5.07
N PRO A 54 -11.85 -12.14 6.22
CA PRO A 54 -12.73 -10.98 6.24
C PRO A 54 -12.11 -9.82 5.45
N ASP A 55 -12.97 -8.99 4.83
CA ASP A 55 -12.57 -7.80 4.05
C ASP A 55 -11.72 -8.10 2.80
N ASN A 56 -11.80 -9.34 2.24
CA ASN A 56 -11.01 -9.75 1.07
C ASN A 56 -11.74 -9.61 -0.27
N GLU A 57 -12.87 -8.92 -0.33
CA GLU A 57 -13.61 -8.72 -1.57
C GLU A 57 -12.91 -7.77 -2.54
N VAL A 58 -12.74 -8.21 -3.77
CA VAL A 58 -12.26 -7.38 -4.87
C VAL A 58 -13.39 -6.49 -5.38
N ARG A 59 -13.21 -5.18 -5.33
CA ARG A 59 -14.18 -4.23 -5.86
C ARG A 59 -14.03 -4.08 -7.37
N LYS A 60 -15.18 -4.04 -8.05
CA LYS A 60 -15.23 -3.72 -9.48
C LYS A 60 -14.82 -2.26 -9.70
N LEU A 61 -13.82 -2.06 -10.53
CA LEU A 61 -13.43 -0.74 -11.02
C LEU A 61 -14.23 -0.39 -12.28
N ALA A 62 -14.37 0.91 -12.57
CA ALA A 62 -14.91 1.36 -13.84
C ALA A 62 -13.99 0.94 -15.00
N ASP A 63 -14.56 0.57 -16.14
CA ASP A 63 -13.82 0.05 -17.30
C ASP A 63 -12.70 1.00 -17.76
N LYS A 64 -12.96 2.31 -17.73
CA LYS A 64 -11.93 3.33 -18.02
C LYS A 64 -10.74 3.25 -17.08
N VAL A 65 -10.94 2.89 -15.80
CA VAL A 65 -9.86 2.74 -14.82
C VAL A 65 -9.06 1.48 -15.12
N VAL A 66 -9.73 0.35 -15.34
CA VAL A 66 -9.09 -0.93 -15.70
C VAL A 66 -8.26 -0.75 -16.97
N ARG A 67 -8.84 -0.14 -18.01
CA ARG A 67 -8.15 0.15 -19.27
C ARG A 67 -6.95 1.07 -19.07
N ARG A 68 -7.01 2.06 -18.17
CA ARG A 68 -5.84 2.90 -17.83
C ARG A 68 -4.76 2.08 -17.14
N LEU A 69 -5.13 1.23 -16.18
CA LEU A 69 -4.17 0.40 -15.45
C LEU A 69 -3.43 -0.56 -16.36
N SER A 70 -4.05 -1.08 -17.43
CA SER A 70 -3.39 -2.01 -18.36
C SER A 70 -2.20 -1.39 -19.11
N TYR A 71 -2.10 -0.07 -19.19
CA TYR A 71 -0.95 0.64 -19.76
C TYR A 71 0.16 0.93 -18.75
N ILE A 72 -0.09 0.68 -17.45
CA ILE A 72 0.85 0.99 -16.36
C ILE A 72 1.54 -0.30 -15.93
N ASN A 73 2.85 -0.33 -15.97
CA ASN A 73 3.62 -1.49 -15.52
C ASN A 73 3.64 -1.60 -13.98
N PRO A 74 3.88 -2.80 -13.42
CA PRO A 74 4.14 -2.95 -11.99
C PRO A 74 5.24 -1.98 -11.51
N GLY A 75 4.96 -1.27 -10.42
CA GLY A 75 5.87 -0.25 -9.86
C GLY A 75 5.75 1.16 -10.46
N GLU A 76 5.11 1.30 -11.61
CA GLU A 76 4.86 2.60 -12.24
C GLU A 76 3.60 3.28 -11.71
N ASN A 77 3.54 4.60 -11.91
CA ASN A 77 2.33 5.41 -11.85
C ASN A 77 1.92 5.85 -13.26
N VAL A 78 0.78 6.52 -13.37
CA VAL A 78 0.28 6.96 -14.68
C VAL A 78 1.23 7.90 -15.41
N TRP A 79 1.95 8.78 -14.70
CA TRP A 79 2.87 9.74 -15.31
C TRP A 79 4.09 9.07 -15.95
N GLN A 80 4.61 8.05 -15.29
CA GLN A 80 5.72 7.23 -15.81
C GLN A 80 5.27 6.43 -17.02
N ALA A 81 4.05 5.88 -17.01
CA ALA A 81 3.49 5.19 -18.16
C ALA A 81 3.26 6.14 -19.36
N GLU A 82 2.74 7.35 -19.11
CA GLU A 82 2.57 8.38 -20.14
C GLU A 82 3.90 8.83 -20.75
N GLU A 83 4.93 8.96 -19.93
CA GLU A 83 6.28 9.32 -20.39
C GLU A 83 6.91 8.20 -21.24
N ARG A 84 6.80 6.95 -20.79
CA ARG A 84 7.34 5.76 -21.47
C ARG A 84 6.67 5.52 -22.82
N LEU A 85 5.36 5.69 -22.91
CA LEU A 85 4.57 5.38 -24.12
C LEU A 85 4.42 6.58 -25.07
N GLY A 86 4.60 7.80 -24.56
CA GLY A 86 4.45 8.99 -25.39
C GLY A 86 3.09 9.07 -26.09
N GLU A 87 3.10 9.07 -27.43
CA GLU A 87 1.88 9.14 -28.25
C GLU A 87 1.05 7.84 -28.21
N ASP A 88 1.67 6.71 -27.90
CA ASP A 88 0.99 5.41 -27.78
C ASP A 88 0.10 5.31 -26.52
N PHE A 89 0.25 6.23 -25.56
CA PHE A 89 -0.67 6.30 -24.44
C PHE A 89 -1.98 6.97 -24.86
N PRO A 90 -3.14 6.28 -24.77
CA PRO A 90 -4.42 6.81 -25.28
C PRO A 90 -4.78 8.17 -24.67
N SER A 91 -5.09 9.14 -25.52
CA SER A 91 -5.36 10.51 -25.10
C SER A 91 -6.55 10.62 -24.13
N GLU A 92 -7.58 9.80 -24.34
CA GLU A 92 -8.79 9.75 -23.49
C GLU A 92 -8.54 9.14 -22.09
N LEU A 93 -7.37 8.48 -21.91
CA LEU A 93 -6.93 7.93 -20.62
C LEU A 93 -5.96 8.85 -19.89
N ARG A 94 -5.47 9.90 -20.52
CA ARG A 94 -4.59 10.88 -19.89
C ARG A 94 -5.28 11.61 -18.75
N ILE A 95 -4.49 12.03 -17.78
CA ILE A 95 -4.96 12.78 -16.63
C ILE A 95 -4.50 14.24 -16.78
N HIS A 96 -5.47 15.13 -16.76
CA HIS A 96 -5.21 16.57 -16.87
C HIS A 96 -5.36 17.20 -15.48
N THR A 97 -4.25 17.29 -14.74
CA THR A 97 -4.20 17.96 -13.44
C THR A 97 -3.04 18.96 -13.40
N LYS A 98 -3.21 20.03 -12.63
CA LYS A 98 -2.15 21.05 -12.44
C LYS A 98 -0.94 20.48 -11.69
N THR A 99 -1.16 19.51 -10.81
CA THR A 99 -0.12 18.91 -9.96
C THR A 99 -0.01 17.42 -10.22
N LYS A 100 1.20 16.97 -10.57
CA LYS A 100 1.50 15.55 -10.74
C LYS A 100 1.76 14.90 -9.39
N ILE A 101 0.74 14.23 -8.85
CA ILE A 101 0.87 13.46 -7.60
C ILE A 101 1.40 12.06 -7.94
N SER A 102 2.52 11.67 -7.35
CA SER A 102 3.20 10.39 -7.64
C SER A 102 2.38 9.14 -7.30
N GLN A 103 1.36 9.28 -6.47
CA GLN A 103 0.49 8.16 -6.04
C GLN A 103 -0.67 7.90 -7.02
N ILE A 104 -0.90 8.76 -8.02
CA ILE A 104 -2.04 8.60 -8.94
C ILE A 104 -1.83 7.38 -9.83
N TYR A 105 -2.78 6.45 -9.79
CA TYR A 105 -2.79 5.18 -10.51
C TYR A 105 -1.47 4.41 -10.38
N ARG A 106 -0.90 4.40 -9.17
CA ARG A 106 0.35 3.71 -8.90
C ARG A 106 0.11 2.24 -8.59
N LYS A 107 0.72 1.36 -9.39
CA LYS A 107 0.74 -0.08 -9.15
C LYS A 107 1.85 -0.46 -8.19
N LEU A 108 1.62 -1.50 -7.39
CA LEU A 108 2.66 -2.14 -6.62
C LEU A 108 3.70 -2.81 -7.54
N ASP A 109 4.96 -2.75 -7.12
CA ASP A 109 5.99 -3.64 -7.62
C ASP A 109 5.97 -4.92 -6.77
N PRO A 110 5.66 -6.10 -7.34
CA PRO A 110 5.59 -7.33 -6.57
C PRO A 110 6.91 -7.69 -5.86
N ASN A 111 8.04 -7.20 -6.37
CA ASN A 111 9.38 -7.54 -5.88
C ASN A 111 9.95 -6.49 -4.90
N LYS A 112 9.14 -5.53 -4.47
CA LYS A 112 9.52 -4.50 -3.50
C LYS A 112 8.50 -4.39 -2.38
N PRO A 113 8.86 -3.78 -1.23
CA PRO A 113 7.88 -3.41 -0.22
C PRO A 113 6.81 -2.48 -0.81
N ALA A 114 5.58 -2.61 -0.35
CA ALA A 114 4.50 -1.74 -0.77
C ALA A 114 4.77 -0.28 -0.37
N TYR A 115 4.12 0.64 -1.04
CA TYR A 115 4.11 2.05 -0.62
C TYR A 115 3.31 2.21 0.68
N THR A 116 3.45 3.36 1.33
CA THR A 116 2.71 3.67 2.56
C THR A 116 1.20 3.55 2.33
N VAL A 117 0.54 2.67 3.08
CA VAL A 117 -0.92 2.56 3.12
C VAL A 117 -1.49 3.79 3.81
N THR A 118 -2.41 4.48 3.14
CA THR A 118 -3.03 5.71 3.64
C THR A 118 -4.51 5.53 3.90
N ALA A 119 -5.03 6.26 4.88
CA ALA A 119 -6.45 6.24 5.25
C ALA A 119 -7.36 6.96 4.24
N ALA A 120 -6.80 7.94 3.54
CA ALA A 120 -7.50 8.72 2.54
C ALA A 120 -7.06 8.32 1.14
N GLY A 121 -7.96 8.45 0.20
CA GLY A 121 -7.67 8.23 -1.21
C GLY A 121 -8.96 8.41 -2.01
N GLY A 122 -8.85 9.10 -3.13
CA GLY A 122 -9.90 9.31 -4.12
C GLY A 122 -9.24 9.67 -5.45
N GLY A 123 -10.00 9.67 -6.54
CA GLY A 123 -9.48 10.14 -7.83
C GLY A 123 -8.24 9.40 -8.35
N GLY A 124 -8.10 8.11 -8.05
CA GLY A 124 -6.96 7.31 -8.51
C GLY A 124 -5.75 7.28 -7.56
N THR A 125 -5.82 7.92 -6.39
CA THR A 125 -4.72 7.91 -5.40
C THR A 125 -4.69 6.63 -4.53
N PHE A 126 -5.46 5.62 -4.91
CA PHE A 126 -5.42 4.31 -4.29
C PHE A 126 -4.20 3.53 -4.75
N MET A 127 -3.75 2.64 -3.89
CA MET A 127 -2.76 1.65 -4.24
C MET A 127 -3.41 0.56 -5.10
N TYR A 128 -2.83 0.27 -6.27
CA TYR A 128 -3.34 -0.76 -7.17
C TYR A 128 -2.43 -1.99 -7.15
N HIS A 129 -3.07 -3.12 -7.26
CA HIS A 129 -2.38 -4.39 -7.46
C HIS A 129 -1.70 -4.42 -8.84
N TRP A 130 -0.67 -5.21 -9.01
CA TRP A 130 0.02 -5.36 -10.31
C TRP A 130 -0.84 -6.03 -11.40
N THR A 131 -2.00 -6.60 -11.05
CA THR A 131 -2.99 -7.22 -11.98
C THR A 131 -4.21 -6.33 -12.28
N ASP A 132 -4.03 -5.03 -12.43
CA ASP A 132 -5.03 -4.05 -12.89
C ASP A 132 -6.29 -3.92 -12.03
N ARG A 133 -6.20 -4.15 -10.73
CA ARG A 133 -7.28 -4.02 -9.77
C ARG A 133 -6.88 -3.20 -8.54
N GLU A 134 -7.85 -2.73 -7.80
CA GLU A 134 -7.61 -2.18 -6.47
C GLU A 134 -7.20 -3.29 -5.49
N LEU A 135 -6.40 -2.95 -4.48
CA LEU A 135 -6.17 -3.86 -3.36
C LEU A 135 -7.45 -4.03 -2.54
N THR A 136 -7.69 -5.24 -2.06
CA THR A 136 -8.71 -5.49 -1.05
C THR A 136 -8.34 -4.82 0.26
N ASN A 137 -9.28 -4.67 1.19
CA ASN A 137 -8.95 -4.18 2.51
C ASN A 137 -8.07 -5.18 3.28
N ARG A 138 -8.26 -6.49 3.08
CA ARG A 138 -7.39 -7.52 3.66
C ARG A 138 -5.96 -7.43 3.16
N GLU A 139 -5.76 -7.22 1.87
CA GLU A 139 -4.42 -7.00 1.31
C GLU A 139 -3.74 -5.77 1.92
N ARG A 140 -4.47 -4.66 2.09
CA ARG A 140 -3.97 -3.47 2.79
C ARG A 140 -3.63 -3.74 4.26
N ALA A 141 -4.46 -4.53 4.95
CA ALA A 141 -4.24 -4.93 6.33
C ALA A 141 -2.96 -5.76 6.47
N ARG A 142 -2.72 -6.72 5.57
CA ARG A 142 -1.48 -7.49 5.55
C ARG A 142 -0.23 -6.63 5.33
N ILE A 143 -0.29 -5.63 4.46
CA ILE A 143 0.80 -4.66 4.28
C ILE A 143 1.08 -3.88 5.58
N GLN A 144 0.07 -3.71 6.42
CA GLN A 144 0.18 -3.13 7.78
C GLN A 144 0.44 -4.19 8.87
N THR A 145 0.71 -5.45 8.48
CA THR A 145 0.99 -6.58 9.37
C THR A 145 -0.16 -7.02 10.28
N PHE A 146 -1.39 -6.70 9.95
CA PHE A 146 -2.55 -7.29 10.63
C PHE A 146 -2.68 -8.77 10.28
N PRO A 147 -2.99 -9.65 11.25
CA PRO A 147 -3.28 -11.05 10.97
C PRO A 147 -4.58 -11.22 10.17
N ASP A 148 -4.73 -12.38 9.50
CA ASP A 148 -5.85 -12.59 8.58
C ASP A 148 -7.20 -12.76 9.28
N ASP A 149 -7.20 -13.18 10.53
CA ASP A 149 -8.38 -13.32 11.39
C ASP A 149 -8.77 -12.04 12.12
N TYR A 150 -8.01 -10.95 11.94
CA TYR A 150 -8.36 -9.68 12.56
C TYR A 150 -9.60 -9.10 11.88
N GLU A 151 -10.65 -8.88 12.64
CA GLU A 151 -11.92 -8.32 12.18
C GLU A 151 -11.97 -6.80 12.39
N PHE A 152 -12.21 -6.09 11.30
CA PHE A 152 -12.49 -4.65 11.33
C PHE A 152 -14.00 -4.43 11.41
N VAL A 153 -14.44 -3.38 12.10
CA VAL A 153 -15.86 -3.06 12.25
C VAL A 153 -16.25 -1.88 11.37
N GLY A 154 -17.31 -2.06 10.60
CA GLY A 154 -17.90 -1.01 9.79
C GLY A 154 -17.96 -1.34 8.29
N ASN A 155 -18.34 -0.35 7.49
CA ASN A 155 -18.39 -0.52 6.04
C ASN A 155 -16.99 -0.44 5.41
N TYR A 156 -16.88 -0.85 4.14
CA TYR A 156 -15.62 -0.87 3.37
C TYR A 156 -14.78 0.41 3.54
N SER A 157 -15.40 1.59 3.45
CA SER A 157 -14.66 2.86 3.56
C SER A 157 -14.19 3.14 4.98
N SER A 158 -14.94 2.70 5.99
CA SER A 158 -14.56 2.79 7.39
C SER A 158 -13.36 1.87 7.68
N VAL A 159 -13.43 0.62 7.26
CA VAL A 159 -12.34 -0.36 7.38
C VAL A 159 -11.08 0.15 6.70
N LYS A 160 -11.18 0.64 5.47
CA LYS A 160 -10.04 1.23 4.74
C LYS A 160 -9.38 2.38 5.51
N LYS A 161 -10.20 3.24 6.17
CA LYS A 161 -9.68 4.33 7.01
C LYS A 161 -8.99 3.82 8.27
N GLN A 162 -9.55 2.80 8.92
CA GLN A 162 -8.95 2.19 10.10
C GLN A 162 -7.56 1.63 9.76
N ILE A 163 -7.47 0.81 8.71
CA ILE A 163 -6.21 0.21 8.26
C ILE A 163 -5.16 1.30 7.95
N GLY A 164 -5.54 2.32 7.18
CA GLY A 164 -4.61 3.38 6.79
C GLY A 164 -4.17 4.30 7.93
N ARG A 165 -4.92 4.32 9.06
CA ARG A 165 -4.58 5.09 10.27
C ARG A 165 -3.84 4.25 11.33
N ALA A 166 -3.76 2.95 11.15
CA ALA A 166 -2.98 2.09 12.04
C ALA A 166 -1.50 2.50 12.01
N HIS A 167 -0.94 2.67 13.20
CA HIS A 167 0.45 3.12 13.39
C HIS A 167 1.12 2.28 14.47
#